data_b44c65af203b993962d4a5e6b3a3c611
#
_entry.id   b44c65af203b993962d4a5e6b3a3c611
#
_cell.length_a   1.000
_cell.length_b   1.000
_cell.length_c   1.000
_cell.angle_alpha   90.00
_cell.angle_beta   90.00
_cell.angle_gamma   90.00
#
_symmetry.space_group_name_H-M   'P 1'
#
loop_
_entity.id
_entity.type
_entity.pdbx_description
1 polymer ?
#
loop_
_entity_poly.entity_id
_entity_poly.type
_entity_poly.pdbx_seq_one_letter_code
_entity_poly.pdbx_strand_id
1 'polypeptide(L)'
;MKPEPRATYRVQLRPGFGFAEAADLASYLHDLGVSHLYASPYLQAAAGSTHGYDVVDPTRVNAELGGDEGHGRLCDALREHGLGQLLDLVPNHMAIVGRENPWWWDVLQNGPASRYATFFDVDWDASGERWPNKMLLPVLGDHYGRVLEDGLLQLSHH
;
A
#
# COMPACT_ATOMS: atom_id res chain seq x y z
N MET A 1 7.93 26.75 13.99
CA MET A 1 7.31 26.03 15.12
C MET A 1 6.36 25.00 14.51
N LYS A 2 6.33 23.76 14.98
CA LYS A 2 5.36 22.78 14.45
C LYS A 2 3.95 23.19 14.88
N PRO A 3 2.94 23.19 13.97
CA PRO A 3 1.57 23.51 14.37
C PRO A 3 1.06 22.48 15.38
N GLU A 4 0.38 22.95 16.42
CA GLU A 4 -0.31 22.03 17.34
C GLU A 4 -1.54 21.43 16.67
N PRO A 5 -1.78 20.10 16.79
CA PRO A 5 -2.97 19.47 16.26
C PRO A 5 -4.23 19.99 16.98
N ARG A 6 -5.07 20.71 16.26
CA ARG A 6 -6.35 21.26 16.76
C ARG A 6 -7.55 20.69 16.04
N ALA A 7 -7.48 20.66 14.72
CA ALA A 7 -8.47 20.10 13.82
C ALA A 7 -7.78 19.53 12.60
N THR A 8 -8.30 18.45 12.05
CA THR A 8 -7.77 17.78 10.86
C THR A 8 -8.83 17.71 9.78
N TYR A 9 -8.38 17.74 8.52
CA TYR A 9 -9.23 17.48 7.37
C TYR A 9 -8.70 16.27 6.62
N ARG A 10 -9.51 15.22 6.52
CA ARG A 10 -9.08 13.99 5.84
C ARG A 10 -9.25 14.11 4.34
N VAL A 11 -8.18 13.80 3.61
CA VAL A 11 -8.15 13.77 2.15
C VAL A 11 -7.87 12.34 1.69
N GLN A 12 -8.73 11.84 0.80
CA GLN A 12 -8.54 10.55 0.14
C GLN A 12 -7.72 10.74 -1.13
N LEU A 13 -6.46 10.32 -1.09
CA LEU A 13 -5.58 10.29 -2.25
C LEU A 13 -5.86 9.07 -3.12
N ARG A 14 -5.86 9.26 -4.43
CA ARG A 14 -6.11 8.22 -5.42
C ARG A 14 -5.64 8.68 -6.81
N PRO A 15 -5.53 7.80 -7.80
CA PRO A 15 -5.33 8.23 -9.19
C PRO A 15 -6.40 9.28 -9.60
N GLY A 16 -5.94 10.41 -10.15
CA GLY A 16 -6.78 11.57 -10.50
C GLY A 16 -7.10 12.54 -9.34
N PHE A 17 -6.66 12.26 -8.12
CA PHE A 17 -6.60 13.19 -7.00
C PHE A 17 -5.39 12.85 -6.14
N GLY A 18 -4.22 13.25 -6.60
CA GLY A 18 -2.94 12.97 -5.98
C GLY A 18 -2.40 14.12 -5.14
N PHE A 19 -1.08 14.19 -5.05
CA PHE A 19 -0.41 15.21 -4.24
C PHE A 19 -0.56 16.62 -4.80
N ALA A 20 -0.65 16.78 -6.13
CA ALA A 20 -0.81 18.10 -6.75
C ALA A 20 -2.17 18.70 -6.36
N GLU A 21 -3.25 17.94 -6.54
CA GLU A 21 -4.59 18.39 -6.18
C GLU A 21 -4.73 18.62 -4.67
N ALA A 22 -4.06 17.79 -3.85
CA ALA A 22 -4.02 18.00 -2.40
C ALA A 22 -3.24 19.28 -2.02
N ALA A 23 -2.17 19.61 -2.75
CA ALA A 23 -1.42 20.85 -2.54
C ALA A 23 -2.28 22.09 -2.84
N ASP A 24 -3.08 22.04 -3.89
CA ASP A 24 -4.00 23.14 -4.28
C ASP A 24 -5.06 23.42 -3.20
N LEU A 25 -5.35 22.44 -2.33
CA LEU A 25 -6.27 22.63 -1.21
C LEU A 25 -5.65 23.38 -0.01
N ALA A 26 -4.33 23.57 0.04
CA ALA A 26 -3.66 24.07 1.24
C ALA A 26 -4.19 25.43 1.69
N SER A 27 -4.40 26.38 0.76
CA SER A 27 -4.99 27.68 1.05
C SER A 27 -6.39 27.57 1.63
N TYR A 28 -7.25 26.75 1.00
CA TYR A 28 -8.62 26.51 1.48
C TYR A 28 -8.64 25.92 2.90
N LEU A 29 -7.78 24.95 3.17
CA LEU A 29 -7.69 24.31 4.49
C LEU A 29 -7.19 25.28 5.55
N HIS A 30 -6.27 26.17 5.20
CA HIS A 30 -5.84 27.29 6.07
C HIS A 30 -7.02 28.19 6.42
N ASP A 31 -7.75 28.67 5.41
CA ASP A 31 -8.91 29.56 5.58
C ASP A 31 -10.05 28.92 6.36
N LEU A 32 -10.22 27.61 6.22
CA LEU A 32 -11.16 26.79 7.01
C LEU A 32 -10.74 26.70 8.49
N GLY A 33 -9.49 27.02 8.82
CA GLY A 33 -8.97 27.03 10.19
C GLY A 33 -8.54 25.66 10.72
N VAL A 34 -8.38 24.63 9.84
CA VAL A 34 -7.79 23.35 10.26
C VAL A 34 -6.28 23.51 10.45
N SER A 35 -5.71 22.68 11.29
CA SER A 35 -4.27 22.73 11.59
C SER A 35 -3.46 21.68 10.82
N HIS A 36 -4.10 20.59 10.36
CA HIS A 36 -3.42 19.49 9.68
C HIS A 36 -4.28 18.92 8.58
N LEU A 37 -3.63 18.59 7.46
CA LEU A 37 -4.15 17.68 6.46
C LEU A 37 -3.92 16.25 6.95
N TYR A 38 -4.97 15.43 6.99
CA TYR A 38 -4.90 14.01 7.26
C TYR A 38 -4.96 13.24 5.92
N ALA A 39 -3.82 12.78 5.45
CA ALA A 39 -3.74 12.04 4.20
C ALA A 39 -4.07 10.57 4.40
N SER A 40 -4.89 9.99 3.48
CA SER A 40 -5.00 8.55 3.35
C SER A 40 -3.63 7.92 3.04
N PRO A 41 -3.46 6.58 3.17
CA PRO A 41 -2.19 5.94 2.88
C PRO A 41 -1.67 6.31 1.49
N TYR A 42 -0.39 6.65 1.40
CA TYR A 42 0.23 7.08 0.15
C TYR A 42 1.60 6.44 -0.14
N LEU A 43 1.97 5.42 0.60
CA LEU A 43 3.08 4.55 0.19
C LEU A 43 2.67 3.76 -1.05
N GLN A 44 3.65 3.20 -1.77
CA GLN A 44 3.35 2.53 -3.03
C GLN A 44 2.35 1.41 -2.84
N ALA A 45 1.15 1.62 -3.35
CA ALA A 45 0.05 0.67 -3.37
C ALA A 45 0.03 -0.14 -4.67
N ALA A 46 -0.81 -1.15 -4.74
CA ALA A 46 -1.09 -1.90 -5.96
C ALA A 46 -1.56 -0.96 -7.08
N ALA A 47 -1.25 -1.32 -8.33
CA ALA A 47 -1.59 -0.50 -9.49
C ALA A 47 -3.10 -0.23 -9.57
N GLY A 48 -3.48 1.03 -9.77
CA GLY A 48 -4.88 1.46 -9.83
C GLY A 48 -5.62 1.49 -8.49
N SER A 49 -4.93 1.33 -7.37
CA SER A 49 -5.53 1.43 -6.04
C SER A 49 -6.22 2.79 -5.83
N THR A 50 -7.47 2.75 -5.39
CA THR A 50 -8.27 3.97 -5.12
C THR A 50 -8.26 4.38 -3.66
N HIS A 51 -7.57 3.64 -2.79
CA HIS A 51 -7.60 3.82 -1.34
C HIS A 51 -6.23 3.78 -0.66
N GLY A 52 -5.21 3.13 -1.25
CA GLY A 52 -3.83 3.08 -0.76
C GLY A 52 -3.57 2.10 0.39
N TYR A 53 -4.57 1.32 0.85
CA TYR A 53 -4.39 0.36 1.94
C TYR A 53 -3.75 -0.97 1.50
N ASP A 54 -3.65 -1.21 0.21
CA ASP A 54 -3.05 -2.39 -0.44
C ASP A 54 -1.58 -2.11 -0.82
N VAL A 55 -0.78 -1.78 0.19
CA VAL A 55 0.64 -1.44 0.01
C VAL A 55 1.41 -2.63 -0.56
N VAL A 56 2.18 -2.39 -1.60
CA VAL A 56 3.09 -3.37 -2.24
C VAL A 56 4.56 -3.06 -1.98
N ASP A 57 4.90 -1.79 -1.72
CA ASP A 57 6.26 -1.36 -1.39
C ASP A 57 6.22 -0.21 -0.36
N PRO A 58 6.52 -0.48 0.92
CA PRO A 58 6.48 0.54 1.96
C PRO A 58 7.72 1.45 1.98
N THR A 59 8.68 1.26 1.08
CA THR A 59 9.94 2.01 1.08
C THR A 59 9.88 3.27 0.23
N ARG A 60 8.80 3.48 -0.51
CA ARG A 60 8.65 4.63 -1.41
C ARG A 60 7.21 5.17 -1.44
N VAL A 61 7.12 6.41 -1.87
CA VAL A 61 5.85 7.10 -2.11
C VAL A 61 5.21 6.57 -3.40
N ASN A 62 3.89 6.51 -3.44
CA ASN A 62 3.13 6.00 -4.58
C ASN A 62 3.31 6.89 -5.82
N ALA A 63 3.84 6.29 -6.89
CA ALA A 63 4.11 6.97 -8.16
C ALA A 63 2.81 7.47 -8.84
N GLU A 64 1.69 6.75 -8.69
CA GLU A 64 0.39 7.15 -9.28
C GLU A 64 -0.22 8.38 -8.60
N LEU A 65 0.27 8.75 -7.40
CA LEU A 65 -0.13 9.96 -6.69
C LEU A 65 0.78 11.16 -6.99
N GLY A 66 1.82 10.98 -7.81
CA GLY A 66 2.81 12.00 -8.15
C GLY A 66 4.20 11.76 -7.59
N GLY A 67 4.44 10.62 -6.90
CA GLY A 67 5.74 10.20 -6.39
C GLY A 67 6.40 11.22 -5.44
N ASP A 68 7.72 11.12 -5.28
CA ASP A 68 8.48 11.98 -4.35
C ASP A 68 8.41 13.46 -4.72
N GLU A 69 8.39 13.79 -6.00
CA GLU A 69 8.29 15.18 -6.45
C GLU A 69 6.93 15.80 -6.08
N GLY A 70 5.84 15.06 -6.34
CA GLY A 70 4.49 15.49 -5.98
C GLY A 70 4.33 15.64 -4.47
N HIS A 71 4.85 14.68 -3.70
CA HIS A 71 4.86 14.74 -2.24
C HIS A 71 5.66 15.95 -1.72
N GLY A 72 6.82 16.23 -2.33
CA GLY A 72 7.61 17.41 -2.00
C GLY A 72 6.81 18.71 -2.17
N ARG A 73 6.12 18.86 -3.30
CA ARG A 73 5.24 20.03 -3.58
C ARG A 73 4.11 20.15 -2.56
N LEU A 74 3.47 19.04 -2.18
CA LEU A 74 2.45 19.04 -1.12
C LEU A 74 3.03 19.52 0.21
N CYS A 75 4.19 19.00 0.60
CA CYS A 75 4.87 19.40 1.84
C CYS A 75 5.21 20.92 1.86
N ASP A 76 5.63 21.45 0.72
CA ASP A 76 5.96 22.88 0.59
C ASP A 76 4.69 23.75 0.69
N ALA A 77 3.61 23.39 0.00
CA ALA A 77 2.33 24.08 0.08
C ALA A 77 1.76 24.07 1.51
N LEU A 78 1.79 22.93 2.20
CA LEU A 78 1.34 22.85 3.59
C LEU A 78 2.19 23.75 4.51
N ARG A 79 3.51 23.77 4.30
CA ARG A 79 4.42 24.61 5.10
C ARG A 79 4.16 26.09 4.87
N GLU A 80 3.94 26.51 3.62
CA GLU A 80 3.63 27.89 3.26
C GLU A 80 2.37 28.40 3.97
N HIS A 81 1.36 27.54 4.10
CA HIS A 81 0.10 27.86 4.78
C HIS A 81 0.08 27.50 6.27
N GLY A 82 1.22 27.14 6.86
CA GLY A 82 1.32 26.83 8.29
C GLY A 82 0.57 25.58 8.72
N LEU A 83 0.29 24.66 7.80
CA LEU A 83 -0.39 23.40 8.05
C LEU A 83 0.60 22.27 8.38
N GLY A 84 0.21 21.38 9.28
CA GLY A 84 0.88 20.11 9.48
C GLY A 84 0.28 18.98 8.65
N GLN A 85 0.92 17.81 8.69
CA GLN A 85 0.44 16.62 8.03
C GLN A 85 0.32 15.47 9.03
N LEU A 86 -0.77 14.71 8.95
CA LEU A 86 -0.96 13.41 9.57
C LEU A 86 -1.02 12.35 8.49
N LEU A 87 -0.33 11.24 8.72
CA LEU A 87 -0.29 10.11 7.80
C LEU A 87 -1.12 8.95 8.33
N ASP A 88 -1.90 8.37 7.44
CA ASP A 88 -2.51 7.06 7.65
C ASP A 88 -1.49 5.98 7.24
N LEU A 89 -1.00 5.22 8.20
CA LEU A 89 -0.03 4.16 7.97
C LEU A 89 -0.69 2.79 8.13
N VAL A 90 -0.25 1.85 7.30
CA VAL A 90 -0.74 0.46 7.28
C VAL A 90 0.40 -0.49 7.65
N PRO A 91 0.70 -0.66 8.96
CA PRO A 91 1.86 -1.45 9.39
C PRO A 91 1.58 -2.95 9.51
N ASN A 92 0.33 -3.38 9.48
CA ASN A 92 -0.09 -4.72 9.85
C ASN A 92 -0.35 -5.67 8.67
N HIS A 93 -0.33 -5.18 7.44
CA HIS A 93 -0.48 -6.02 6.25
C HIS A 93 0.10 -5.36 5.01
N MET A 94 0.31 -6.16 3.97
CA MET A 94 0.67 -5.74 2.63
C MET A 94 -0.21 -6.47 1.61
N ALA A 95 -0.33 -5.91 0.41
CA ALA A 95 -0.93 -6.64 -0.70
C ALA A 95 -0.01 -7.79 -1.13
N ILE A 96 -0.60 -8.96 -1.36
CA ILE A 96 0.09 -10.18 -1.78
C ILE A 96 -0.41 -10.72 -3.12
N VAL A 97 -1.26 -9.96 -3.81
CA VAL A 97 -1.82 -10.34 -5.11
C VAL A 97 -0.84 -9.99 -6.23
N GLY A 98 -0.65 -10.91 -7.15
CA GLY A 98 0.25 -10.72 -8.30
C GLY A 98 1.73 -10.64 -7.92
N ARG A 99 2.50 -9.96 -8.76
CA ARG A 99 3.96 -9.80 -8.63
C ARG A 99 4.40 -8.41 -8.15
N GLU A 100 3.45 -7.57 -7.80
CA GLU A 100 3.74 -6.16 -7.50
C GLU A 100 4.46 -5.96 -6.16
N ASN A 101 4.28 -6.89 -5.21
CA ASN A 101 5.01 -6.89 -3.95
C ASN A 101 6.32 -7.70 -4.09
N PRO A 102 7.49 -7.05 -4.22
CA PRO A 102 8.75 -7.75 -4.46
C PRO A 102 9.21 -8.57 -3.25
N TRP A 103 8.82 -8.18 -2.04
CA TRP A 103 9.18 -8.91 -0.81
C TRP A 103 8.39 -10.22 -0.72
N TRP A 104 7.08 -10.16 -0.99
CA TRP A 104 6.25 -11.35 -1.03
C TRP A 104 6.66 -12.28 -2.17
N TRP A 105 7.00 -11.73 -3.32
CA TRP A 105 7.46 -12.51 -4.46
C TRP A 105 8.75 -13.27 -4.15
N ASP A 106 9.69 -12.63 -3.46
CA ASP A 106 10.93 -13.29 -3.00
C ASP A 106 10.63 -14.43 -2.02
N VAL A 107 9.65 -14.25 -1.11
CA VAL A 107 9.19 -15.32 -0.21
C VAL A 107 8.59 -16.50 -0.97
N LEU A 108 7.79 -16.25 -2.01
CA LEU A 108 7.24 -17.31 -2.85
C LEU A 108 8.32 -18.08 -3.62
N GLN A 109 9.39 -17.41 -4.04
CA GLN A 109 10.49 -18.04 -4.76
C GLN A 109 11.45 -18.83 -3.86
N ASN A 110 11.79 -18.30 -2.69
CA ASN A 110 12.88 -18.78 -1.84
C ASN A 110 12.38 -19.45 -0.54
N GLY A 111 11.09 -19.39 -0.26
CA GLY A 111 10.49 -19.97 0.93
C GLY A 111 11.12 -19.44 2.23
N PRO A 112 11.35 -20.31 3.23
CA PRO A 112 11.97 -19.92 4.50
C PRO A 112 13.37 -19.31 4.37
N ALA A 113 14.07 -19.54 3.24
CA ALA A 113 15.39 -18.99 2.98
C ALA A 113 15.35 -17.53 2.47
N SER A 114 14.17 -17.00 2.19
CA SER A 114 14.01 -15.60 1.79
C SER A 114 14.47 -14.67 2.91
N ARG A 115 15.20 -13.62 2.54
CA ARG A 115 15.54 -12.52 3.48
C ARG A 115 14.30 -11.80 4.04
N TYR A 116 13.17 -11.95 3.39
CA TYR A 116 11.90 -11.35 3.78
C TYR A 116 10.94 -12.34 4.46
N ALA A 117 11.36 -13.58 4.71
CA ALA A 117 10.51 -14.61 5.31
C ALA A 117 9.91 -14.21 6.67
N THR A 118 10.64 -13.40 7.45
CA THR A 118 10.21 -12.90 8.77
C THR A 118 9.35 -11.64 8.70
N PHE A 119 9.15 -11.05 7.51
CA PHE A 119 8.28 -9.89 7.32
C PHE A 119 6.81 -10.28 7.13
N PHE A 120 6.57 -11.57 6.87
CA PHE A 120 5.23 -12.13 6.67
C PHE A 120 4.98 -13.21 7.70
N ASP A 121 3.78 -13.24 8.24
CA ASP A 121 3.36 -14.21 9.24
C ASP A 121 2.95 -15.53 8.56
N VAL A 122 3.96 -16.30 8.10
CA VAL A 122 3.78 -17.57 7.40
C VAL A 122 4.05 -18.71 8.36
N ASP A 123 3.06 -19.57 8.56
CA ASP A 123 3.24 -20.85 9.25
C ASP A 123 3.80 -21.90 8.27
N TRP A 124 5.13 -22.07 8.33
CA TRP A 124 5.85 -23.01 7.47
C TRP A 124 5.61 -24.49 7.83
N ASP A 125 5.11 -24.75 9.06
CA ASP A 125 4.89 -26.08 9.59
C ASP A 125 3.40 -26.49 9.59
N ALA A 126 2.50 -25.59 9.16
CA ALA A 126 1.04 -25.80 9.16
C ALA A 126 0.58 -27.11 8.49
N SER A 127 1.31 -27.55 7.48
CA SER A 127 1.01 -28.81 6.75
C SER A 127 1.65 -30.05 7.37
N GLY A 128 2.43 -29.92 8.43
CA GLY A 128 3.16 -31.00 9.08
C GLY A 128 4.12 -31.72 8.13
N GLU A 129 4.35 -33.02 8.39
CA GLU A 129 5.28 -33.84 7.58
C GLU A 129 4.82 -34.03 6.13
N ARG A 130 3.52 -33.83 5.84
CA ARG A 130 2.97 -34.13 4.50
C ARG A 130 3.45 -33.14 3.44
N TRP A 131 3.63 -31.86 3.80
CA TRP A 131 4.03 -30.80 2.87
C TRP A 131 5.02 -29.84 3.54
N PRO A 132 6.24 -30.27 3.89
CA PRO A 132 7.18 -29.43 4.61
C PRO A 132 7.53 -28.19 3.78
N ASN A 133 7.68 -27.05 4.44
CA ASN A 133 8.02 -25.77 3.82
C ASN A 133 7.04 -25.32 2.70
N LYS A 134 5.78 -25.68 2.83
CA LYS A 134 4.69 -25.21 1.94
C LYS A 134 3.74 -24.34 2.71
N MET A 135 3.29 -23.29 2.06
CA MET A 135 2.21 -22.43 2.58
C MET A 135 0.92 -22.70 1.81
N LEU A 136 -0.21 -22.63 2.49
CA LEU A 136 -1.52 -22.67 1.87
C LEU A 136 -1.93 -21.23 1.50
N LEU A 137 -2.13 -21.00 0.20
CA LEU A 137 -2.64 -19.72 -0.31
C LEU A 137 -4.12 -19.88 -0.68
N PRO A 138 -5.04 -19.11 -0.06
CA PRO A 138 -6.46 -19.17 -0.38
C PRO A 138 -6.76 -18.36 -1.66
N VAL A 139 -6.21 -18.79 -2.78
CA VAL A 139 -6.28 -18.04 -4.08
C VAL A 139 -7.39 -18.53 -5.00
N LEU A 140 -8.05 -19.64 -4.66
CA LEU A 140 -9.11 -20.20 -5.49
C LEU A 140 -10.47 -19.59 -5.12
N GLY A 141 -11.19 -19.09 -6.11
CA GLY A 141 -12.53 -18.50 -5.94
C GLY A 141 -13.65 -19.54 -5.85
N ASP A 142 -13.40 -20.81 -6.20
CA ASP A 142 -14.33 -21.95 -6.16
C ASP A 142 -13.55 -23.25 -5.93
N HIS A 143 -14.26 -24.38 -5.92
CA HIS A 143 -13.64 -25.71 -5.82
C HIS A 143 -12.60 -25.94 -6.93
N TYR A 144 -11.50 -26.59 -6.57
CA TYR A 144 -10.36 -26.83 -7.47
C TYR A 144 -10.78 -27.42 -8.83
N GLY A 145 -11.69 -28.41 -8.85
CA GLY A 145 -12.17 -29.03 -10.10
C GLY A 145 -12.83 -28.01 -11.04
N ARG A 146 -13.69 -27.12 -10.52
CA ARG A 146 -14.32 -26.06 -11.31
C ARG A 146 -13.30 -25.05 -11.84
N VAL A 147 -12.40 -24.62 -10.97
CA VAL A 147 -11.35 -23.65 -11.35
C VAL A 147 -10.48 -24.19 -12.49
N LEU A 148 -10.21 -25.53 -12.51
CA LEU A 148 -9.51 -26.20 -13.62
C LEU A 148 -10.37 -26.26 -14.88
N GLU A 149 -11.62 -26.69 -14.78
CA GLU A 149 -12.56 -26.81 -15.91
C GLU A 149 -12.80 -25.46 -16.58
N ASP A 150 -12.90 -24.40 -15.78
CA ASP A 150 -13.08 -23.02 -16.25
C ASP A 150 -11.77 -22.39 -16.79
N GLY A 151 -10.64 -23.09 -16.75
CA GLY A 151 -9.35 -22.62 -17.25
C GLY A 151 -8.73 -21.45 -16.46
N LEU A 152 -9.17 -21.26 -15.21
CA LEU A 152 -8.66 -20.20 -14.34
C LEU A 152 -7.28 -20.50 -13.75
N LEU A 153 -6.86 -21.77 -13.77
CA LEU A 153 -5.50 -22.20 -13.48
C LEU A 153 -4.79 -22.55 -14.78
N GLN A 154 -3.73 -21.86 -15.09
CA GLN A 154 -2.92 -22.05 -16.30
C GLN A 154 -1.46 -22.23 -15.93
N LEU A 155 -0.80 -23.19 -16.59
CA LEU A 155 0.66 -23.33 -16.54
C LEU A 155 1.25 -22.51 -17.67
N SER A 156 2.17 -21.60 -17.33
CA SER A 156 2.97 -20.85 -18.29
C SER A 156 4.44 -21.06 -18.00
N HIS A 157 5.23 -21.17 -19.07
CA HIS A 157 6.69 -21.19 -19.00
C HIS A 157 7.20 -19.85 -19.53
N HIS A 158 8.06 -19.18 -18.75
CA HIS A 158 8.72 -17.93 -19.12
C HIS A 158 10.22 -18.12 -19.17
#